data_34db87526b45ed853155e6bc0234fb02
#
_entry.id   34db87526b45ed853155e6bc0234fb02
#
_cell.length_a   1.000
_cell.length_b   1.000
_cell.length_c   1.000
_cell.angle_alpha   90.00
_cell.angle_beta   90.00
_cell.angle_gamma   90.00
#
_symmetry.space_group_name_H-M   'P 1'
#
loop_
_entity.id
_entity.type
_entity.pdbx_description
1 polymer ?
#
loop_
_entity_poly.entity_id
_entity_poly.type
_entity_poly.pdbx_seq_one_letter_code
_entity_poly.pdbx_strand_id
1 'polypeptide(L)'
;NKNRGPSRLFLKNIMSISKQSIEDLKKRSKISDFVLSTTTGKLRGTKGMALCPFHGEKTASMSFTDVENLFHCFGCKMGGDIYKYVQEIYNLEFQDAVELVAEKYGFKLTYTETSQTNDFKNFQQKINLIDEYFKEMMDSEKSKTAKEYLISRKFNEQDLKNYDVSFIDSNIEDFQKFCDKNKISDFDLKKLGFISSNNNFLFKNRIMFPILNFRSETIAYGGRALEDFGPKYLNSSDSVLYKNCLLYTSDAADD
;
A
#
# COMPACT_ATOMS: atom_id res chain seq x y z
N ASN A 1 -15.38 -12.44 -18.14
CA ASN A 1 -14.98 -12.20 -16.76
C ASN A 1 -13.70 -12.98 -16.49
N LYS A 2 -12.55 -12.34 -16.71
CA LYS A 2 -11.24 -12.91 -16.39
C LYS A 2 -10.87 -12.47 -14.97
N ASN A 3 -10.73 -13.43 -14.06
CA ASN A 3 -10.07 -13.27 -12.75
C ASN A 3 -8.73 -12.55 -12.95
N ARG A 4 -8.70 -11.24 -12.71
CA ARG A 4 -7.44 -10.54 -12.48
C ARG A 4 -7.11 -10.80 -11.02
N GLY A 5 -6.07 -11.58 -10.77
CA GLY A 5 -5.45 -11.73 -9.47
C GLY A 5 -5.09 -10.36 -8.86
N PRO A 6 -4.73 -10.32 -7.56
CA PRO A 6 -4.43 -9.07 -6.85
C PRO A 6 -3.42 -8.26 -7.65
N SER A 7 -3.64 -6.95 -7.74
CA SER A 7 -2.72 -6.08 -8.48
C SER A 7 -1.30 -6.24 -7.92
N ARG A 8 -0.32 -6.30 -8.82
CA ARG A 8 1.11 -6.47 -8.49
C ARG A 8 1.59 -5.48 -7.41
N LEU A 9 1.00 -4.29 -7.38
CA LEU A 9 1.27 -3.23 -6.40
C LEU A 9 0.87 -3.59 -4.96
N PHE A 10 -0.21 -4.36 -4.78
CA PHE A 10 -0.72 -4.71 -3.45
C PHE A 10 0.10 -5.83 -2.80
N LEU A 11 0.56 -6.82 -3.58
CA LEU A 11 1.45 -7.88 -3.08
C LEU A 11 2.80 -7.33 -2.62
N LYS A 12 3.30 -6.26 -3.23
CA LYS A 12 4.54 -5.58 -2.86
C LYS A 12 4.52 -4.98 -1.45
N ASN A 13 3.38 -4.49 -0.99
CA ASN A 13 3.26 -3.87 0.33
C ASN A 13 3.13 -4.91 1.47
N ILE A 14 2.90 -6.19 1.14
CA ILE A 14 2.55 -7.22 2.12
C ILE A 14 3.64 -8.29 2.25
N MET A 15 4.40 -8.55 1.19
CA MET A 15 5.41 -9.63 1.17
C MET A 15 6.76 -9.07 0.73
N SER A 16 7.82 -9.37 1.46
CA SER A 16 9.18 -9.10 0.99
C SER A 16 9.78 -10.34 0.34
N ILE A 17 10.61 -10.11 -0.68
CA ILE A 17 11.38 -11.18 -1.30
C ILE A 17 12.36 -11.73 -0.25
N SER A 18 12.41 -13.06 -0.09
CA SER A 18 13.28 -13.66 0.91
C SER A 18 14.76 -13.34 0.62
N LYS A 19 15.53 -13.05 1.66
CA LYS A 19 16.98 -12.77 1.52
C LYS A 19 17.69 -13.88 0.76
N GLN A 20 17.37 -15.13 1.08
CA GLN A 20 17.93 -16.30 0.40
C GLN A 20 17.63 -16.29 -1.09
N SER A 21 16.40 -15.96 -1.47
CA SER A 21 15.99 -15.90 -2.89
C SER A 21 16.72 -14.80 -3.66
N ILE A 22 16.99 -13.65 -3.02
CA ILE A 22 17.77 -12.54 -3.60
C ILE A 22 19.21 -12.99 -3.83
N GLU A 23 19.84 -13.66 -2.85
CA GLU A 23 21.21 -14.16 -2.96
C GLU A 23 21.34 -15.26 -4.02
N ASP A 24 20.39 -16.19 -4.08
CA ASP A 24 20.38 -17.28 -5.05
C ASP A 24 20.16 -16.76 -6.48
N LEU A 25 19.30 -15.77 -6.65
CA LEU A 25 19.14 -15.08 -7.93
C LEU A 25 20.44 -14.36 -8.32
N LYS A 26 21.08 -13.66 -7.38
CA LYS A 26 22.35 -12.96 -7.64
C LYS A 26 23.45 -13.92 -8.14
N LYS A 27 23.54 -15.13 -7.59
CA LYS A 27 24.51 -16.16 -8.03
C LYS A 27 24.22 -16.69 -9.44
N ARG A 28 22.97 -16.67 -9.89
CA ARG A 28 22.53 -17.17 -11.20
C ARG A 28 22.53 -16.10 -12.28
N SER A 29 22.55 -14.84 -11.90
CA SER A 29 22.52 -13.70 -12.81
C SER A 29 23.93 -13.22 -13.15
N LYS A 30 24.04 -12.47 -14.26
CA LYS A 30 25.26 -11.82 -14.72
C LYS A 30 25.01 -10.36 -14.98
N ILE A 31 25.76 -9.48 -14.33
CA ILE A 31 25.62 -8.03 -14.52
C ILE A 31 25.94 -7.62 -15.96
N SER A 32 26.84 -8.36 -16.64
CA SER A 32 27.17 -8.12 -18.05
C SER A 32 25.97 -8.15 -18.97
N ASP A 33 24.94 -8.98 -18.70
CA ASP A 33 23.74 -9.08 -19.53
C ASP A 33 22.88 -7.81 -19.49
N PHE A 34 22.97 -7.04 -18.42
CA PHE A 34 22.30 -5.74 -18.28
C PHE A 34 23.19 -4.60 -18.79
N VAL A 35 24.47 -4.61 -18.43
CA VAL A 35 25.42 -3.58 -18.86
C VAL A 35 25.50 -3.53 -20.40
N LEU A 36 25.73 -4.68 -21.02
CA LEU A 36 25.93 -4.74 -22.49
C LEU A 36 24.63 -4.53 -23.28
N SER A 37 23.46 -4.68 -22.64
CA SER A 37 22.18 -4.34 -23.26
C SER A 37 21.81 -2.85 -23.16
N THR A 38 22.45 -2.10 -22.26
CA THR A 38 22.10 -0.70 -21.97
C THR A 38 23.18 0.30 -22.38
N THR A 39 24.43 -0.14 -22.53
CA THR A 39 25.54 0.73 -22.94
C THR A 39 26.60 -0.02 -23.72
N THR A 40 27.46 0.73 -24.40
CA THR A 40 28.58 0.15 -25.16
C THR A 40 29.72 -0.26 -24.24
N GLY A 41 30.10 -1.53 -24.30
CA GLY A 41 31.16 -2.10 -23.48
C GLY A 41 31.80 -3.34 -24.08
N LYS A 42 32.82 -3.84 -23.42
CA LYS A 42 33.54 -5.08 -23.80
C LYS A 42 33.71 -5.96 -22.57
N LEU A 43 33.34 -7.22 -22.70
CA LEU A 43 33.56 -8.27 -21.69
C LEU A 43 34.76 -9.10 -22.09
N ARG A 44 35.67 -9.39 -21.14
CA ARG A 44 36.81 -10.32 -21.29
C ARG A 44 36.78 -11.34 -20.15
N GLY A 45 36.38 -12.57 -20.43
CA GLY A 45 36.07 -13.55 -19.40
C GLY A 45 34.91 -13.12 -18.55
N THR A 46 35.12 -12.88 -17.25
CA THR A 46 34.10 -12.46 -16.28
C THR A 46 34.18 -10.98 -15.91
N LYS A 47 35.11 -10.21 -16.48
CA LYS A 47 35.32 -8.77 -16.19
C LYS A 47 35.17 -7.95 -17.46
N GLY A 48 34.61 -6.77 -17.35
CA GLY A 48 34.43 -5.89 -18.47
C GLY A 48 34.62 -4.41 -18.16
N MET A 49 34.66 -3.61 -19.22
CA MET A 49 34.68 -2.16 -19.20
C MET A 49 33.59 -1.65 -20.16
N ALA A 50 32.83 -0.64 -19.73
CA ALA A 50 31.78 -0.04 -20.53
C ALA A 50 31.74 1.49 -20.36
N LEU A 51 31.09 2.17 -21.28
CA LEU A 51 30.69 3.57 -21.07
C LEU A 51 29.69 3.63 -19.92
N CYS A 52 29.88 4.58 -19.01
CA CYS A 52 28.97 4.74 -17.89
C CYS A 52 27.64 5.36 -18.35
N PRO A 53 26.50 4.72 -18.09
CA PRO A 53 25.20 5.28 -18.49
C PRO A 53 24.70 6.40 -17.56
N PHE A 54 25.38 6.61 -16.42
CA PHE A 54 24.97 7.56 -15.38
C PHE A 54 25.60 8.94 -15.52
N HIS A 55 26.55 9.12 -16.45
CA HIS A 55 27.13 10.40 -16.79
C HIS A 55 27.62 10.40 -18.25
N GLY A 56 27.73 11.59 -18.85
CA GLY A 56 28.20 11.71 -20.24
C GLY A 56 29.70 11.52 -20.37
N GLU A 57 30.14 10.50 -21.15
CA GLU A 57 31.56 10.23 -21.43
C GLU A 57 31.75 9.63 -22.82
N LYS A 58 32.97 9.74 -23.34
CA LYS A 58 33.36 9.14 -24.63
C LYS A 58 34.30 7.95 -24.52
N THR A 59 34.86 7.76 -23.35
CA THR A 59 35.83 6.69 -23.02
C THR A 59 35.29 5.85 -21.88
N ALA A 60 35.34 4.52 -22.01
CA ALA A 60 34.83 3.59 -21.02
C ALA A 60 35.52 3.76 -19.66
N SER A 61 34.77 4.18 -18.64
CA SER A 61 35.24 4.37 -17.27
C SER A 61 34.52 3.49 -16.24
N MET A 62 33.51 2.74 -16.64
CA MET A 62 32.79 1.84 -15.74
C MET A 62 33.30 0.40 -15.90
N SER A 63 33.87 -0.13 -14.82
CA SER A 63 34.22 -1.56 -14.71
C SER A 63 33.04 -2.36 -14.18
N PHE A 64 32.94 -3.63 -14.59
CA PHE A 64 31.96 -4.57 -14.06
C PHE A 64 32.52 -5.98 -14.05
N THR A 65 31.97 -6.84 -13.15
CA THR A 65 32.36 -8.23 -13.00
C THR A 65 31.19 -9.14 -12.71
N ASP A 66 31.08 -10.24 -13.47
CA ASP A 66 30.04 -11.24 -13.30
C ASP A 66 30.23 -12.14 -12.07
N VAL A 67 31.46 -12.26 -11.57
CA VAL A 67 31.75 -13.13 -10.42
C VAL A 67 31.04 -12.64 -9.16
N GLU A 68 31.09 -11.33 -8.94
CA GLU A 68 30.48 -10.68 -7.77
C GLU A 68 29.21 -9.93 -8.12
N ASN A 69 28.88 -9.84 -9.43
CA ASN A 69 27.79 -9.03 -9.96
C ASN A 69 27.85 -7.56 -9.51
N LEU A 70 29.07 -6.99 -9.58
CA LEU A 70 29.36 -5.62 -9.17
C LEU A 70 29.75 -4.76 -10.36
N PHE A 71 29.46 -3.46 -10.27
CA PHE A 71 29.99 -2.43 -11.15
C PHE A 71 30.53 -1.26 -10.34
N HIS A 72 31.49 -0.53 -10.95
CA HIS A 72 32.01 0.71 -10.40
C HIS A 72 32.50 1.62 -11.52
N CYS A 73 32.04 2.86 -11.53
CA CYS A 73 32.48 3.90 -12.44
C CYS A 73 33.59 4.74 -11.79
N PHE A 74 34.75 4.80 -12.45
CA PHE A 74 35.89 5.61 -11.99
C PHE A 74 35.68 7.11 -12.24
N GLY A 75 34.76 7.49 -13.16
CA GLY A 75 34.40 8.87 -13.46
C GLY A 75 33.46 9.47 -12.39
N CYS A 76 32.22 9.02 -12.32
CA CYS A 76 31.21 9.58 -11.41
C CYS A 76 31.13 8.89 -10.03
N LYS A 77 31.95 7.86 -9.78
CA LYS A 77 31.98 7.08 -8.51
C LYS A 77 30.71 6.26 -8.24
N MET A 78 29.76 6.22 -9.17
CA MET A 78 28.60 5.34 -9.05
C MET A 78 29.06 3.88 -9.04
N GLY A 79 28.49 3.10 -8.14
CA GLY A 79 28.80 1.68 -8.02
C GLY A 79 27.76 0.93 -7.20
N GLY A 80 27.79 -0.39 -7.32
CA GLY A 80 26.86 -1.26 -6.63
C GLY A 80 26.80 -2.64 -7.25
N ASP A 81 25.78 -3.39 -6.89
CA ASP A 81 25.52 -4.70 -7.47
C ASP A 81 24.53 -4.64 -8.65
N ILE A 82 24.21 -5.81 -9.20
CA ILE A 82 23.29 -5.95 -10.33
C ILE A 82 21.92 -5.29 -10.05
N TYR A 83 21.40 -5.38 -8.82
CA TYR A 83 20.12 -4.80 -8.46
C TYR A 83 20.20 -3.28 -8.44
N LYS A 84 21.27 -2.72 -7.85
CA LYS A 84 21.51 -1.27 -7.89
C LYS A 84 21.67 -0.75 -9.31
N TYR A 85 22.37 -1.49 -10.18
CA TYR A 85 22.48 -1.12 -11.59
C TYR A 85 21.12 -1.04 -12.28
N VAL A 86 20.27 -2.05 -12.08
CA VAL A 86 18.93 -2.13 -12.67
C VAL A 86 18.00 -1.05 -12.10
N GLN A 87 18.08 -0.76 -10.79
CA GLN A 87 17.33 0.34 -10.18
C GLN A 87 17.63 1.68 -10.86
N GLU A 88 18.91 2.01 -11.02
CA GLU A 88 19.35 3.29 -11.57
C GLU A 88 19.01 3.42 -13.08
N ILE A 89 19.19 2.34 -13.86
CA ILE A 89 18.90 2.36 -15.29
C ILE A 89 17.42 2.53 -15.60
N TYR A 90 16.57 1.84 -14.84
CA TYR A 90 15.13 1.80 -15.13
C TYR A 90 14.30 2.64 -14.15
N ASN A 91 14.96 3.37 -13.24
CA ASN A 91 14.32 4.18 -12.19
C ASN A 91 13.29 3.36 -11.38
N LEU A 92 13.72 2.21 -10.87
CA LEU A 92 12.88 1.24 -10.16
C LEU A 92 13.17 1.20 -8.67
N GLU A 93 12.15 0.83 -7.89
CA GLU A 93 12.33 0.44 -6.51
C GLU A 93 13.07 -0.91 -6.42
N PHE A 94 13.69 -1.20 -5.26
CA PHE A 94 14.53 -2.40 -5.09
C PHE A 94 13.79 -3.70 -5.44
N GLN A 95 12.55 -3.87 -4.98
CA GLN A 95 11.77 -5.07 -5.26
C GLN A 95 11.49 -5.24 -6.76
N ASP A 96 11.17 -4.15 -7.45
CA ASP A 96 10.93 -4.15 -8.90
C ASP A 96 12.19 -4.53 -9.68
N ALA A 97 13.34 -4.03 -9.23
CA ALA A 97 14.62 -4.37 -9.84
C ALA A 97 14.94 -5.87 -9.66
N VAL A 98 14.69 -6.43 -8.47
CA VAL A 98 14.88 -7.88 -8.22
C VAL A 98 13.92 -8.70 -9.07
N GLU A 99 12.64 -8.30 -9.18
CA GLU A 99 11.65 -8.98 -10.02
C GLU A 99 12.03 -8.93 -11.50
N LEU A 100 12.53 -7.80 -12.00
CA LEU A 100 12.99 -7.65 -13.39
C LEU A 100 14.19 -8.57 -13.69
N VAL A 101 15.13 -8.65 -12.75
CA VAL A 101 16.26 -9.58 -12.88
C VAL A 101 15.75 -11.02 -12.86
N ALA A 102 14.83 -11.38 -11.96
CA ALA A 102 14.27 -12.72 -11.87
C ALA A 102 13.52 -13.12 -13.16
N GLU A 103 12.75 -12.22 -13.74
CA GLU A 103 12.03 -12.43 -15.00
C GLU A 103 13.00 -12.74 -16.13
N LYS A 104 14.10 -11.96 -16.26
CA LYS A 104 15.11 -12.18 -17.30
C LYS A 104 15.74 -13.57 -17.23
N TYR A 105 15.93 -14.10 -16.02
CA TYR A 105 16.56 -15.44 -15.82
C TYR A 105 15.55 -16.57 -15.60
N GLY A 106 14.26 -16.31 -15.72
CA GLY A 106 13.21 -17.30 -15.44
C GLY A 106 13.28 -17.85 -14.02
N PHE A 107 13.76 -17.02 -13.05
CA PHE A 107 13.94 -17.42 -11.67
C PHE A 107 12.66 -17.19 -10.87
N LYS A 108 12.21 -18.24 -10.18
CA LYS A 108 11.03 -18.15 -9.31
C LYS A 108 11.43 -17.59 -7.94
N LEU A 109 11.00 -16.37 -7.65
CA LEU A 109 11.21 -15.73 -6.35
C LEU A 109 10.38 -16.40 -5.26
N THR A 110 10.97 -16.52 -4.08
CA THR A 110 10.25 -16.89 -2.85
C THR A 110 10.05 -15.64 -1.99
N TYR A 111 8.86 -15.53 -1.42
CA TYR A 111 8.48 -14.39 -0.59
C TYR A 111 8.32 -14.85 0.85
N THR A 112 8.74 -14.00 1.79
CA THR A 112 8.53 -14.22 3.23
C THR A 112 7.49 -13.25 3.75
N GLU A 113 6.64 -13.73 4.65
CA GLU A 113 5.78 -12.84 5.42
C GLU A 113 6.68 -11.94 6.29
N THR A 114 6.52 -10.63 6.14
CA THR A 114 7.23 -9.66 6.98
C THR A 114 6.49 -9.46 8.28
N SER A 115 7.14 -8.87 9.30
CA SER A 115 6.44 -8.35 10.50
C SER A 115 5.30 -7.41 10.10
N GLN A 116 5.44 -6.64 9.03
CA GLN A 116 4.39 -5.80 8.45
C GLN A 116 3.17 -6.59 7.96
N THR A 117 3.35 -7.85 7.51
CA THR A 117 2.23 -8.73 7.12
C THR A 117 1.39 -9.14 8.33
N ASN A 118 2.05 -9.45 9.43
CA ASN A 118 1.37 -9.78 10.69
C ASN A 118 0.65 -8.56 11.27
N ASP A 119 1.28 -7.39 11.20
CA ASP A 119 0.66 -6.14 11.60
C ASP A 119 -0.54 -5.81 10.72
N PHE A 120 -0.43 -5.94 9.39
CA PHE A 120 -1.54 -5.73 8.47
C PHE A 120 -2.72 -6.68 8.76
N LYS A 121 -2.46 -7.98 8.90
CA LYS A 121 -3.50 -8.97 9.26
C LYS A 121 -4.17 -8.63 10.60
N ASN A 122 -3.38 -8.23 11.59
CA ASN A 122 -3.89 -7.81 12.91
C ASN A 122 -4.79 -6.56 12.80
N PHE A 123 -4.36 -5.54 12.06
CA PHE A 123 -5.18 -4.35 11.83
C PHE A 123 -6.43 -4.65 11.00
N GLN A 124 -6.34 -5.54 10.01
CA GLN A 124 -7.51 -5.99 9.25
C GLN A 124 -8.52 -6.74 10.13
N GLN A 125 -8.07 -7.58 11.04
CA GLN A 125 -8.96 -8.24 12.01
C GLN A 125 -9.65 -7.22 12.94
N LYS A 126 -8.92 -6.22 13.42
CA LYS A 126 -9.47 -5.17 14.29
C LYS A 126 -10.51 -4.30 13.57
N ILE A 127 -10.24 -3.88 12.31
CA ILE A 127 -11.22 -3.08 11.56
C ILE A 127 -12.47 -3.89 11.23
N ASN A 128 -12.35 -5.20 11.00
CA ASN A 128 -13.50 -6.09 10.78
C ASN A 128 -14.38 -6.17 12.05
N LEU A 129 -13.78 -6.28 13.23
CA LEU A 129 -14.54 -6.24 14.49
C LEU A 129 -15.25 -4.88 14.69
N ILE A 130 -14.60 -3.79 14.35
CA ILE A 130 -15.21 -2.45 14.38
C ILE A 130 -16.37 -2.35 13.40
N ASP A 131 -16.23 -2.94 12.20
CA ASP A 131 -17.26 -2.99 11.18
C ASP A 131 -18.52 -3.72 11.67
N GLU A 132 -18.35 -4.88 12.31
CA GLU A 132 -19.44 -5.63 12.94
C GLU A 132 -20.16 -4.77 14.01
N TYR A 133 -19.41 -4.11 14.89
CA TYR A 133 -19.97 -3.22 15.90
C TYR A 133 -20.78 -2.07 15.28
N PHE A 134 -20.29 -1.42 14.23
CA PHE A 134 -21.01 -0.31 13.59
C PHE A 134 -22.28 -0.80 12.89
N LYS A 135 -22.30 -2.01 12.34
CA LYS A 135 -23.48 -2.64 11.75
C LYS A 135 -24.51 -2.97 12.83
N GLU A 136 -24.09 -3.55 13.97
CA GLU A 136 -24.98 -3.77 15.11
C GLU A 136 -25.59 -2.46 15.65
N MET A 137 -24.80 -1.38 15.70
CA MET A 137 -25.29 -0.05 16.07
C MET A 137 -26.35 0.46 15.10
N MET A 138 -26.23 0.19 13.80
CA MET A 138 -27.22 0.57 12.79
C MET A 138 -28.53 -0.18 13.01
N ASP A 139 -28.50 -1.41 13.48
CA ASP A 139 -29.69 -2.20 13.78
C ASP A 139 -30.34 -1.85 15.14
N SER A 140 -29.66 -1.07 15.97
CA SER A 140 -30.14 -0.65 17.30
C SER A 140 -31.14 0.50 17.24
N GLU A 141 -31.88 0.73 18.35
CA GLU A 141 -32.74 1.88 18.54
C GLU A 141 -32.01 3.24 18.46
N LYS A 142 -30.71 3.24 18.76
CA LYS A 142 -29.86 4.45 18.71
C LYS A 142 -29.69 5.02 17.31
N SER A 143 -29.88 4.20 16.27
CA SER A 143 -29.78 4.59 14.86
C SER A 143 -31.05 5.21 14.27
N LYS A 144 -32.12 5.41 15.06
CA LYS A 144 -33.41 5.87 14.56
C LYS A 144 -33.29 7.14 13.70
N THR A 145 -32.61 8.16 14.19
CA THR A 145 -32.37 9.43 13.45
C THR A 145 -31.58 9.20 12.16
N ALA A 146 -30.60 8.29 12.21
CA ALA A 146 -29.81 7.91 11.02
C ALA A 146 -30.67 7.23 9.96
N LYS A 147 -31.55 6.30 10.36
CA LYS A 147 -32.49 5.62 9.48
C LYS A 147 -33.49 6.60 8.87
N GLU A 148 -34.10 7.47 9.68
CA GLU A 148 -35.04 8.52 9.22
C GLU A 148 -34.36 9.44 8.19
N TYR A 149 -33.11 9.86 8.44
CA TYR A 149 -32.34 10.65 7.49
C TYR A 149 -32.12 9.90 6.17
N LEU A 150 -31.71 8.63 6.20
CA LEU A 150 -31.47 7.84 5.00
C LEU A 150 -32.76 7.60 4.19
N ILE A 151 -33.88 7.33 4.86
CA ILE A 151 -35.18 7.20 4.23
C ILE A 151 -35.58 8.53 3.54
N SER A 152 -35.35 9.69 4.19
CA SER A 152 -35.59 11.00 3.58
C SER A 152 -34.75 11.24 2.31
N ARG A 153 -33.63 10.56 2.19
CA ARG A 153 -32.73 10.55 1.02
C ARG A 153 -33.05 9.44 0.01
N LYS A 154 -34.20 8.76 0.18
CA LYS A 154 -34.71 7.69 -0.70
C LYS A 154 -33.89 6.39 -0.66
N PHE A 155 -33.09 6.17 0.39
CA PHE A 155 -32.51 4.86 0.64
C PHE A 155 -33.59 3.94 1.22
N ASN A 156 -33.65 2.72 0.73
CA ASN A 156 -34.48 1.66 1.31
C ASN A 156 -33.62 0.69 2.15
N GLU A 157 -34.25 -0.23 2.86
CA GLU A 157 -33.54 -1.20 3.71
C GLU A 157 -32.57 -2.10 2.93
N GLN A 158 -32.91 -2.41 1.67
CA GLN A 158 -32.03 -3.19 0.81
C GLN A 158 -30.77 -2.42 0.42
N ASP A 159 -30.90 -1.12 0.18
CA ASP A 159 -29.77 -0.23 -0.10
C ASP A 159 -28.82 -0.18 1.10
N LEU A 160 -29.35 -0.07 2.33
CA LEU A 160 -28.54 -0.05 3.55
C LEU A 160 -27.70 -1.30 3.68
N LYS A 161 -28.28 -2.46 3.37
CA LYS A 161 -27.56 -3.75 3.37
C LYS A 161 -26.57 -3.87 2.22
N ASN A 162 -26.97 -3.45 1.00
CA ASN A 162 -26.12 -3.57 -0.19
C ASN A 162 -24.84 -2.70 -0.09
N TYR A 163 -24.93 -1.56 0.60
CA TYR A 163 -23.80 -0.63 0.78
C TYR A 163 -23.15 -0.76 2.15
N ASP A 164 -23.51 -1.77 2.95
CA ASP A 164 -22.99 -1.98 4.32
C ASP A 164 -23.02 -0.69 5.16
N VAL A 165 -24.13 0.09 5.02
CA VAL A 165 -24.28 1.36 5.73
C VAL A 165 -24.40 1.07 7.22
N SER A 166 -23.61 1.76 8.00
CA SER A 166 -23.50 1.56 9.44
C SER A 166 -23.61 2.90 10.20
N PHE A 167 -23.57 2.86 11.52
CA PHE A 167 -23.78 4.04 12.35
C PHE A 167 -22.89 4.02 13.59
N ILE A 168 -22.50 5.20 14.05
CA ILE A 168 -21.88 5.41 15.35
C ILE A 168 -22.56 6.56 16.10
N ASP A 169 -22.87 6.31 17.37
CA ASP A 169 -23.56 7.25 18.26
C ASP A 169 -22.65 8.48 18.63
N SER A 170 -23.28 9.52 19.09
CA SER A 170 -22.63 10.67 19.73
C SER A 170 -21.89 10.31 21.02
N ASN A 171 -22.47 9.43 21.83
CA ASN A 171 -21.84 8.85 23.01
C ASN A 171 -20.99 7.64 22.62
N ILE A 172 -19.67 7.81 22.66
CA ILE A 172 -18.70 6.78 22.29
C ILE A 172 -18.31 5.82 23.44
N GLU A 173 -18.90 5.97 24.63
CA GLU A 173 -18.53 5.12 25.78
C GLU A 173 -18.75 3.63 25.51
N ASP A 174 -19.86 3.27 24.84
CA ASP A 174 -20.12 1.88 24.49
C ASP A 174 -19.12 1.35 23.45
N PHE A 175 -18.73 2.20 22.51
CA PHE A 175 -17.66 1.88 21.57
C PHE A 175 -16.30 1.70 22.28
N GLN A 176 -15.99 2.55 23.25
CA GLN A 176 -14.77 2.40 24.06
C GLN A 176 -14.77 1.09 24.83
N LYS A 177 -15.87 0.74 25.53
CA LYS A 177 -16.02 -0.55 26.21
C LYS A 177 -15.88 -1.74 25.25
N PHE A 178 -16.42 -1.62 24.04
CA PHE A 178 -16.24 -2.62 22.98
C PHE A 178 -14.77 -2.75 22.58
N CYS A 179 -14.06 -1.64 22.38
CA CYS A 179 -12.64 -1.62 22.06
C CYS A 179 -11.81 -2.30 23.16
N ASP A 180 -12.05 -1.96 24.43
CA ASP A 180 -11.36 -2.54 25.59
C ASP A 180 -11.55 -4.06 25.66
N LYS A 181 -12.80 -4.51 25.50
CA LYS A 181 -13.16 -5.94 25.49
C LYS A 181 -12.42 -6.71 24.38
N ASN A 182 -12.25 -6.09 23.21
CA ASN A 182 -11.60 -6.69 22.04
C ASN A 182 -10.11 -6.36 21.93
N LYS A 183 -9.51 -5.73 22.95
CA LYS A 183 -8.09 -5.35 22.99
C LYS A 183 -7.69 -4.44 21.81
N ILE A 184 -8.57 -3.52 21.45
CA ILE A 184 -8.34 -2.47 20.45
C ILE A 184 -7.95 -1.20 21.19
N SER A 185 -6.68 -0.85 21.19
CA SER A 185 -6.16 0.33 21.89
C SER A 185 -6.34 1.62 21.08
N ASP A 186 -6.18 2.77 21.73
CA ASP A 186 -6.15 4.08 21.06
C ASP A 186 -5.03 4.15 20.02
N PHE A 187 -3.91 3.45 20.24
CA PHE A 187 -2.85 3.30 19.25
C PHE A 187 -3.36 2.59 18.00
N ASP A 188 -4.14 1.51 18.17
CA ASP A 188 -4.73 0.78 17.05
C ASP A 188 -5.74 1.67 16.30
N LEU A 189 -6.61 2.36 17.01
CA LEU A 189 -7.57 3.28 16.42
C LEU A 189 -6.89 4.41 15.64
N LYS A 190 -5.77 4.92 16.14
CA LYS A 190 -4.95 5.91 15.43
C LYS A 190 -4.31 5.31 14.17
N LYS A 191 -3.79 4.10 14.26
CA LYS A 191 -3.21 3.35 13.11
C LYS A 191 -4.25 2.97 12.06
N LEU A 192 -5.52 2.81 12.45
CA LEU A 192 -6.67 2.56 11.57
C LEU A 192 -7.32 3.84 11.03
N GLY A 193 -6.86 5.02 11.45
CA GLY A 193 -7.36 6.30 10.96
C GLY A 193 -8.68 6.75 11.59
N PHE A 194 -9.06 6.22 12.76
CA PHE A 194 -10.23 6.65 13.54
C PHE A 194 -9.94 7.83 14.47
N ILE A 195 -8.69 8.01 14.86
CA ILE A 195 -8.21 9.09 15.72
C ILE A 195 -7.30 10.01 14.91
N SER A 196 -7.56 11.31 14.99
CA SER A 196 -6.77 12.35 14.32
C SER A 196 -5.39 12.52 14.95
N SER A 197 -4.53 13.32 14.30
CA SER A 197 -3.21 13.74 14.85
C SER A 197 -3.32 14.42 16.21
N ASN A 198 -4.44 15.12 16.47
CA ASN A 198 -4.73 15.83 17.72
C ASN A 198 -5.41 14.92 18.78
N ASN A 199 -5.34 13.61 18.62
CA ASN A 199 -5.94 12.60 19.49
C ASN A 199 -7.48 12.71 19.66
N ASN A 200 -8.18 13.28 18.70
CA ASN A 200 -9.63 13.34 18.70
C ASN A 200 -10.20 12.18 17.88
N PHE A 201 -11.20 11.49 18.43
CA PHE A 201 -11.97 10.50 17.68
C PHE A 201 -12.79 11.21 16.59
N LEU A 202 -12.65 10.76 15.34
CA LEU A 202 -13.17 11.44 14.16
C LEU A 202 -14.67 11.26 13.97
N PHE A 203 -15.18 10.08 14.30
CA PHE A 203 -16.53 9.68 13.96
C PHE A 203 -17.44 9.67 15.18
N LYS A 204 -18.19 10.76 15.37
CA LYS A 204 -19.23 10.87 16.39
C LYS A 204 -20.53 11.29 15.73
N ASN A 205 -21.64 10.63 16.08
CA ASN A 205 -22.96 10.88 15.51
C ASN A 205 -22.95 10.91 13.99
N ARG A 206 -22.44 9.82 13.38
CA ARG A 206 -22.29 9.74 11.92
C ARG A 206 -22.86 8.46 11.35
N ILE A 207 -23.45 8.60 10.17
CA ILE A 207 -23.69 7.47 9.27
C ILE A 207 -22.35 7.12 8.65
N MET A 208 -21.99 5.84 8.70
CA MET A 208 -20.69 5.32 8.26
C MET A 208 -20.86 4.52 6.98
N PHE A 209 -19.98 4.78 6.02
CA PHE A 209 -19.88 4.08 4.75
C PHE A 209 -18.51 3.43 4.67
N PRO A 210 -18.44 2.10 4.59
CA PRO A 210 -17.14 1.44 4.49
C PRO A 210 -16.46 1.76 3.15
N ILE A 211 -15.16 1.99 3.19
CA ILE A 211 -14.29 2.07 2.02
C ILE A 211 -13.66 0.71 1.88
N LEU A 212 -13.95 0.04 0.77
CA LEU A 212 -13.52 -1.33 0.52
C LEU A 212 -12.30 -1.38 -0.39
N ASN A 213 -11.44 -2.36 -0.14
CA ASN A 213 -10.39 -2.71 -1.09
C ASN A 213 -10.95 -3.60 -2.22
N PHE A 214 -10.10 -4.00 -3.17
CA PHE A 214 -10.49 -4.86 -4.30
C PHE A 214 -10.93 -6.29 -3.90
N ARG A 215 -10.72 -6.71 -2.64
CA ARG A 215 -11.19 -7.98 -2.07
C ARG A 215 -12.51 -7.82 -1.32
N SER A 216 -13.14 -6.65 -1.40
CA SER A 216 -14.33 -6.31 -0.62
C SER A 216 -14.11 -6.35 0.90
N GLU A 217 -12.88 -6.11 1.36
CA GLU A 217 -12.55 -5.97 2.77
C GLU A 217 -12.59 -4.49 3.16
N THR A 218 -13.19 -4.16 4.31
CA THR A 218 -13.21 -2.79 4.84
C THR A 218 -11.78 -2.36 5.23
N ILE A 219 -11.34 -1.21 4.70
CA ILE A 219 -10.02 -0.63 4.97
C ILE A 219 -10.07 0.76 5.59
N ALA A 220 -11.20 1.44 5.51
CA ALA A 220 -11.44 2.78 6.05
C ALA A 220 -12.95 3.08 6.05
N TYR A 221 -13.31 4.28 6.48
CA TYR A 221 -14.70 4.77 6.46
C TYR A 221 -14.80 6.19 5.94
N GLY A 222 -15.89 6.47 5.22
CA GLY A 222 -16.46 7.79 5.07
C GLY A 222 -17.59 7.99 6.09
N GLY A 223 -17.63 9.12 6.76
CA GLY A 223 -18.65 9.45 7.76
C GLY A 223 -19.47 10.66 7.39
N ARG A 224 -20.80 10.55 7.32
CA ARG A 224 -21.75 11.63 7.13
C ARG A 224 -22.31 12.08 8.47
N ALA A 225 -22.07 13.35 8.86
CA ALA A 225 -22.65 13.89 10.10
C ALA A 225 -24.19 14.00 10.02
N LEU A 226 -24.87 13.64 11.11
CA LEU A 226 -26.31 13.83 11.25
C LEU A 226 -26.66 15.26 11.70
N GLU A 227 -25.78 15.89 12.44
CA GLU A 227 -25.91 17.27 12.93
C GLU A 227 -24.96 18.21 12.19
N ASP A 228 -25.27 19.51 12.20
CA ASP A 228 -24.45 20.55 11.55
C ASP A 228 -23.23 20.97 12.40
N PHE A 229 -22.72 20.05 13.21
CA PHE A 229 -21.53 20.27 14.01
C PHE A 229 -20.30 19.63 13.36
N GLY A 230 -19.42 20.47 12.83
CA GLY A 230 -18.20 20.03 12.14
C GLY A 230 -18.39 19.71 10.65
N PRO A 231 -17.40 19.04 10.02
CA PRO A 231 -17.47 18.73 8.59
C PRO A 231 -18.63 17.78 8.29
N LYS A 232 -19.44 18.13 7.29
CA LYS A 232 -20.59 17.34 6.85
C LYS A 232 -20.17 15.94 6.40
N TYR A 233 -19.06 15.84 5.71
CA TYR A 233 -18.44 14.57 5.29
C TYR A 233 -17.00 14.53 5.80
N LEU A 234 -16.58 13.37 6.25
CA LEU A 234 -15.24 13.12 6.76
C LEU A 234 -14.81 11.71 6.41
N ASN A 235 -13.58 11.55 5.94
CA ASN A 235 -12.98 10.24 5.73
C ASN A 235 -12.01 9.90 6.87
N SER A 236 -11.75 8.62 7.04
CA SER A 236 -10.63 8.14 7.88
C SER A 236 -9.34 8.87 7.51
N SER A 237 -8.52 9.15 8.49
CA SER A 237 -7.16 9.63 8.25
C SER A 237 -6.33 8.56 7.54
N ASP A 238 -5.20 8.94 6.95
CA ASP A 238 -4.21 7.99 6.44
C ASP A 238 -3.87 6.95 7.50
N SER A 239 -3.87 5.70 7.09
CA SER A 239 -3.74 4.56 7.97
C SER A 239 -2.79 3.50 7.41
N VAL A 240 -2.57 2.43 8.16
CA VAL A 240 -1.82 1.25 7.68
C VAL A 240 -2.56 0.47 6.60
N LEU A 241 -3.91 0.59 6.55
CA LEU A 241 -4.76 -0.09 5.57
C LEU A 241 -5.17 0.83 4.40
N TYR A 242 -5.20 2.15 4.61
CA TYR A 242 -5.77 3.14 3.69
C TYR A 242 -4.88 4.37 3.55
N LYS A 243 -4.67 4.80 2.30
CA LYS A 243 -4.09 6.09 1.97
C LYS A 243 -5.14 6.95 1.30
N ASN A 244 -5.38 8.12 1.86
CA ASN A 244 -6.28 9.10 1.28
C ASN A 244 -5.60 9.65 0.02
N CYS A 245 -5.88 9.01 -1.12
CA CYS A 245 -5.38 9.48 -2.40
C CYS A 245 -6.15 10.77 -2.72
N LEU A 246 -5.50 11.92 -2.60
CA LEU A 246 -5.95 13.12 -3.27
C LEU A 246 -5.89 12.83 -4.77
N LEU A 247 -7.04 12.50 -5.34
CA LEU A 247 -7.22 12.61 -6.78
C LEU A 247 -6.96 14.07 -7.11
N TYR A 248 -5.79 14.39 -7.64
CA TYR A 248 -5.59 15.60 -8.39
C TYR A 248 -6.53 15.51 -9.58
N THR A 249 -7.71 16.07 -9.44
CA THR A 249 -8.44 16.53 -10.59
C THR A 249 -7.57 17.65 -11.17
N SER A 250 -6.83 17.35 -12.22
CA SER A 250 -6.32 18.39 -13.09
C SER A 250 -7.54 19.20 -13.49
N ASP A 251 -7.56 20.47 -13.08
CA ASP A 251 -8.53 21.44 -13.58
C ASP A 251 -8.43 21.47 -15.11
N ALA A 252 -9.34 20.77 -15.75
CA ALA A 252 -9.74 21.07 -17.10
C ALA A 252 -10.93 22.03 -16.97
N ALA A 253 -10.63 23.24 -16.56
CA ALA A 253 -11.49 24.38 -16.73
C ALA A 253 -10.64 25.41 -17.45
N ASP A 254 -10.96 25.54 -18.71
CA ASP A 254 -11.01 26.81 -19.43
C ASP A 254 -11.19 26.47 -20.90
N ASP A 255 -12.46 26.47 -21.32
CA ASP A 255 -12.95 27.21 -22.49
C ASP A 255 -14.48 27.30 -22.40
#